data_285be0da38f2e1be899fb7f470069f34
#
_entry.id   285be0da38f2e1be899fb7f470069f34
#
_cell.length_a   1.000
_cell.length_b   1.000
_cell.length_c   1.000
_cell.angle_alpha   90.00
_cell.angle_beta   90.00
_cell.angle_gamma   90.00
#
_symmetry.space_group_name_H-M   'P 1'
#
loop_
_entity.id
_entity.type
_entity.pdbx_description
1 polymer ?
#
loop_
_entity_poly.entity_id
_entity_poly.type
_entity_poly.pdbx_seq_one_letter_code
_entity_poly.pdbx_strand_id
1 'polypeptide(L)'
;VNKSTGVRQVGDHIGYFMEGDLVLMGPSLPHLWTNDPQYFKGKANLTAEATVIHFVENFLAKEFYNLPEVEPINDLLRLSKHGMVIKGNTRNKIAALMKDMQTMSGIQRLASLLTIFDILCASNEYELLASPGYLKHGLLDCSDKFSKVNAYILRNFDHDITLNEVASVANMAVSTFCNYFKEHYRVTFVEYLNKVIHSLLTVSKH
;
A
#
# COMPACT_ATOMS: atom_id res chain seq x y z
N VAL A 1 3.35 7.57 -5.86
CA VAL A 1 4.75 7.36 -6.30
C VAL A 1 5.07 8.35 -7.40
N ASN A 2 6.12 9.18 -7.20
CA ASN A 2 6.54 10.16 -8.21
C ASN A 2 7.55 9.54 -9.18
N LYS A 3 8.50 8.76 -8.64
CA LYS A 3 9.51 8.04 -9.40
C LYS A 3 9.81 6.73 -8.70
N SER A 4 9.81 5.70 -9.34
CA SER A 4 10.25 4.34 -9.06
C SER A 4 9.23 3.30 -9.49
N THR A 5 9.72 2.08 -9.55
CA THR A 5 8.96 0.87 -9.84
C THR A 5 9.28 -0.19 -8.80
N GLY A 6 8.40 -1.16 -8.62
CA GLY A 6 8.60 -2.24 -7.66
C GLY A 6 7.34 -3.00 -7.31
N VAL A 7 7.37 -3.71 -6.20
CA VAL A 7 6.25 -4.48 -5.68
C VAL A 7 5.59 -3.74 -4.51
N ARG A 8 4.28 -3.58 -4.58
CA ARG A 8 3.44 -3.07 -3.51
C ARG A 8 2.68 -4.23 -2.87
N GLN A 9 2.71 -4.25 -1.54
CA GLN A 9 1.84 -5.09 -0.73
C GLN A 9 0.88 -4.20 0.06
N VAL A 10 -0.40 -4.54 0.06
CA VAL A 10 -1.44 -3.85 0.84
C VAL A 10 -2.41 -4.89 1.36
N GLY A 11 -2.39 -5.16 2.67
CA GLY A 11 -3.10 -6.29 3.24
C GLY A 11 -2.65 -7.61 2.59
N ASP A 12 -3.60 -8.37 2.06
CA ASP A 12 -3.37 -9.62 1.32
C ASP A 12 -3.16 -9.42 -0.20
N HIS A 13 -3.20 -8.17 -0.67
CA HIS A 13 -2.95 -7.85 -2.07
C HIS A 13 -1.46 -7.64 -2.33
N ILE A 14 -0.98 -8.24 -3.42
CA ILE A 14 0.36 -7.99 -3.96
C ILE A 14 0.22 -7.61 -5.42
N GLY A 15 0.87 -6.52 -5.79
CA GLY A 15 0.86 -6.04 -7.15
C GLY A 15 2.09 -5.20 -7.46
N TYR A 16 2.38 -5.07 -8.74
CA TYR A 16 3.43 -4.20 -9.21
C TYR A 16 2.97 -2.73 -9.19
N PHE A 17 3.85 -1.83 -8.80
CA PHE A 17 3.61 -0.39 -8.87
C PHE A 17 4.62 0.28 -9.81
N MET A 18 4.23 1.39 -10.38
CA MET A 18 5.06 2.21 -11.25
C MET A 18 4.86 3.70 -10.94
N GLU A 19 5.60 4.53 -11.63
CA GLU A 19 5.40 5.98 -11.60
C GLU A 19 3.93 6.35 -11.82
N GLY A 20 3.43 7.26 -11.02
CA GLY A 20 2.03 7.66 -11.00
C GLY A 20 1.11 6.79 -10.13
N ASP A 21 1.61 5.71 -9.50
CA ASP A 21 0.81 4.92 -8.56
C ASP A 21 0.33 5.81 -7.40
N LEU A 22 -0.98 5.87 -7.20
CA LEU A 22 -1.64 6.65 -6.17
C LEU A 22 -2.60 5.76 -5.37
N VAL A 23 -2.39 5.69 -4.07
CA VAL A 23 -3.19 4.83 -3.19
C VAL A 23 -3.67 5.62 -1.99
N LEU A 24 -4.97 5.52 -1.69
CA LEU A 24 -5.54 5.95 -0.41
C LEU A 24 -5.55 4.76 0.54
N MET A 25 -4.94 4.96 1.71
CA MET A 25 -4.78 3.94 2.74
C MET A 25 -5.58 4.31 3.98
N GLY A 26 -6.39 3.40 4.48
CA GLY A 26 -7.04 3.54 5.78
C GLY A 26 -6.09 3.23 6.94
N PRO A 27 -6.54 3.51 8.18
CA PRO A 27 -5.74 3.26 9.37
C PRO A 27 -5.45 1.79 9.58
N SER A 28 -4.28 1.51 10.16
CA SER A 28 -3.87 0.17 10.57
C SER A 28 -3.85 -0.90 9.46
N LEU A 29 -3.97 -0.53 8.19
CA LEU A 29 -3.83 -1.46 7.08
C LEU A 29 -2.34 -1.73 6.82
N PRO A 30 -1.84 -2.95 7.03
CA PRO A 30 -0.45 -3.29 6.76
C PRO A 30 -0.11 -3.06 5.30
N HIS A 31 0.97 -2.33 5.04
CA HIS A 31 1.39 -2.02 3.69
C HIS A 31 2.90 -1.85 3.57
N LEU A 32 3.42 -2.16 2.39
CA LEU A 32 4.82 -2.05 2.06
C LEU A 32 5.00 -1.75 0.57
N TRP A 33 5.89 -0.81 0.25
CA TRP A 33 6.41 -0.58 -1.09
C TRP A 33 7.87 -0.96 -1.12
N THR A 34 8.24 -1.85 -2.02
CA THR A 34 9.63 -2.24 -2.21
C THR A 34 10.02 -1.95 -3.64
N ASN A 35 10.99 -1.06 -3.78
CA ASN A 35 11.53 -0.70 -5.09
C ASN A 35 12.30 -1.87 -5.72
N ASP A 36 12.34 -1.89 -7.05
CA ASP A 36 13.13 -2.86 -7.80
C ASP A 36 14.63 -2.78 -7.44
N PRO A 37 15.38 -3.89 -7.54
CA PRO A 37 16.79 -3.97 -7.15
C PRO A 37 17.69 -2.91 -7.81
N GLN A 38 17.32 -2.42 -8.98
CA GLN A 38 18.08 -1.39 -9.69
C GLN A 38 18.21 -0.08 -8.91
N TYR A 39 17.22 0.27 -8.06
CA TYR A 39 17.22 1.49 -7.24
C TYR A 39 18.20 1.41 -6.07
N PHE A 40 18.67 0.21 -5.71
CA PHE A 40 19.63 0.00 -4.63
C PHE A 40 21.10 -0.09 -5.12
N LYS A 41 21.31 -0.07 -6.43
CA LYS A 41 22.67 -0.24 -7.03
C LYS A 41 23.48 1.06 -7.14
N GLY A 42 23.03 2.14 -6.51
CA GLY A 42 23.79 3.42 -6.46
C GLY A 42 24.00 4.10 -7.81
N LYS A 43 23.21 3.82 -8.83
CA LYS A 43 23.25 4.53 -10.11
C LYS A 43 22.76 5.97 -9.91
N ALA A 44 23.58 6.94 -10.26
CA ALA A 44 23.37 8.37 -10.00
C ALA A 44 22.03 8.93 -10.53
N ASN A 45 21.38 8.28 -11.47
CA ASN A 45 20.16 8.75 -12.14
C ASN A 45 18.89 7.96 -11.75
N LEU A 46 19.00 6.98 -10.83
CA LEU A 46 17.85 6.19 -10.37
C LEU A 46 17.53 6.57 -8.92
N THR A 47 16.51 7.40 -8.75
CA THR A 47 16.00 7.83 -7.44
C THR A 47 14.57 7.34 -7.26
N ALA A 48 14.25 6.83 -6.07
CA ALA A 48 12.88 6.58 -5.66
C ALA A 48 12.33 7.84 -4.99
N GLU A 49 11.15 8.28 -5.41
CA GLU A 49 10.53 9.50 -4.93
C GLU A 49 9.02 9.28 -4.74
N ALA A 50 8.50 9.69 -3.60
CA ALA A 50 7.06 9.64 -3.32
C ALA A 50 6.62 10.89 -2.57
N THR A 51 5.40 11.35 -2.86
CA THR A 51 4.70 12.36 -2.05
C THR A 51 3.66 11.64 -1.20
N VAL A 52 3.67 11.87 0.10
CA VAL A 52 2.73 11.25 1.04
C VAL A 52 2.03 12.33 1.84
N ILE A 53 0.72 12.21 1.99
CA ILE A 53 -0.11 13.02 2.89
C ILE A 53 -0.54 12.11 4.03
N HIS A 54 -0.12 12.45 5.26
CA HIS A 54 -0.58 11.78 6.47
C HIS A 54 -1.65 12.61 7.15
N PHE A 55 -2.76 11.97 7.48
CA PHE A 55 -3.82 12.55 8.30
C PHE A 55 -4.42 11.47 9.22
N VAL A 56 -5.03 11.89 10.31
CA VAL A 56 -5.80 10.99 11.18
C VAL A 56 -7.27 11.03 10.77
N GLU A 57 -8.02 9.93 10.99
CA GLU A 57 -9.45 9.86 10.60
C GLU A 57 -10.28 11.03 11.15
N ASN A 58 -9.94 11.52 12.32
CA ASN A 58 -10.65 12.60 13.01
C ASN A 58 -9.84 13.92 13.05
N PHE A 59 -9.08 14.23 11.99
CA PHE A 59 -8.26 15.46 11.92
C PHE A 59 -9.08 16.77 11.96
N LEU A 60 -10.36 16.69 11.65
CA LEU A 60 -11.38 17.70 11.94
C LEU A 60 -12.16 17.25 13.17
N ALA A 61 -12.78 18.19 13.88
CA ALA A 61 -13.54 17.88 15.08
C ALA A 61 -14.65 16.82 14.81
N LYS A 62 -15.01 16.04 15.84
CA LYS A 62 -15.99 14.95 15.72
C LYS A 62 -17.32 15.44 15.14
N GLU A 63 -17.70 16.66 15.45
CA GLU A 63 -18.93 17.30 15.00
C GLU A 63 -18.96 17.47 13.47
N PHE A 64 -17.80 17.69 12.84
CA PHE A 64 -17.69 17.78 11.40
C PHE A 64 -18.16 16.48 10.71
N TYR A 65 -17.79 15.33 11.26
CA TYR A 65 -18.12 14.02 10.67
C TYR A 65 -19.59 13.63 10.86
N ASN A 66 -20.35 14.39 11.68
CA ASN A 66 -21.79 14.20 11.87
C ASN A 66 -22.63 15.04 10.89
N LEU A 67 -22.01 15.90 10.09
CA LEU A 67 -22.72 16.68 9.05
C LEU A 67 -23.17 15.76 7.92
N PRO A 68 -24.43 15.88 7.45
CA PRO A 68 -24.94 15.06 6.33
C PRO A 68 -24.08 15.19 5.06
N GLU A 69 -23.52 16.37 4.81
CA GLU A 69 -22.66 16.66 3.66
C GLU A 69 -21.32 15.87 3.69
N VAL A 70 -20.94 15.38 4.85
CA VAL A 70 -19.69 14.67 5.08
C VAL A 70 -19.87 13.14 5.03
N GLU A 71 -21.11 12.63 4.97
CA GLU A 71 -21.37 11.20 4.90
C GLU A 71 -20.62 10.49 3.76
N PRO A 72 -20.49 11.05 2.54
CA PRO A 72 -19.67 10.46 1.49
C PRO A 72 -18.18 10.31 1.88
N ILE A 73 -17.64 11.22 2.68
CA ILE A 73 -16.27 11.12 3.17
C ILE A 73 -16.16 9.98 4.19
N ASN A 74 -17.15 9.79 5.08
CA ASN A 74 -17.17 8.67 6.02
C ASN A 74 -17.18 7.33 5.28
N ASP A 75 -17.94 7.23 4.19
CA ASP A 75 -17.98 6.05 3.32
C ASP A 75 -16.64 5.80 2.63
N LEU A 76 -16.03 6.85 2.10
CA LEU A 76 -14.70 6.80 1.49
C LEU A 76 -13.65 6.32 2.50
N LEU A 77 -13.65 6.87 3.71
CA LEU A 77 -12.72 6.46 4.77
C LEU A 77 -12.95 5.01 5.20
N ARG A 78 -14.19 4.53 5.18
CA ARG A 78 -14.51 3.12 5.42
C ARG A 78 -13.96 2.21 4.32
N LEU A 79 -14.11 2.60 3.05
CA LEU A 79 -13.56 1.87 1.90
C LEU A 79 -12.04 1.88 1.90
N SER A 80 -11.40 2.98 2.34
CA SER A 80 -9.95 3.11 2.38
C SER A 80 -9.27 2.07 3.28
N LYS A 81 -10.01 1.45 4.21
CA LYS A 81 -9.53 0.32 5.04
C LYS A 81 -9.11 -0.90 4.22
N HIS A 82 -9.57 -1.01 2.97
CA HIS A 82 -9.11 -2.02 2.01
C HIS A 82 -7.90 -1.57 1.18
N GLY A 83 -7.47 -0.31 1.31
CA GLY A 83 -6.56 0.31 0.36
C GLY A 83 -7.23 0.53 -1.00
N MET A 84 -7.18 1.74 -1.51
CA MET A 84 -7.83 2.12 -2.77
C MET A 84 -6.76 2.62 -3.74
N VAL A 85 -6.48 1.87 -4.80
CA VAL A 85 -5.65 2.38 -5.88
C VAL A 85 -6.51 3.26 -6.79
N ILE A 86 -6.10 4.51 -6.95
CA ILE A 86 -6.81 5.52 -7.72
C ILE A 86 -6.31 5.49 -9.15
N LYS A 87 -7.22 5.55 -10.12
CA LYS A 87 -6.94 5.39 -11.55
C LYS A 87 -7.42 6.59 -12.37
N GLY A 88 -7.19 6.50 -13.65
CA GLY A 88 -7.76 7.38 -14.65
C GLY A 88 -7.48 8.86 -14.45
N ASN A 89 -8.47 9.68 -14.78
CA ASN A 89 -8.40 11.13 -14.68
C ASN A 89 -8.43 11.61 -13.22
N THR A 90 -9.12 10.89 -12.36
CA THR A 90 -9.16 11.14 -10.90
C THR A 90 -7.75 11.11 -10.31
N ARG A 91 -6.96 10.09 -10.63
CA ARG A 91 -5.55 10.00 -10.23
C ARG A 91 -4.77 11.24 -10.67
N ASN A 92 -4.92 11.66 -11.93
CA ASN A 92 -4.16 12.79 -12.48
C ASN A 92 -4.51 14.10 -11.78
N LYS A 93 -5.79 14.36 -11.52
CA LYS A 93 -6.27 15.54 -10.79
C LYS A 93 -5.71 15.57 -9.36
N ILE A 94 -5.77 14.47 -8.65
CA ILE A 94 -5.29 14.37 -7.26
C ILE A 94 -3.76 14.51 -7.22
N ALA A 95 -3.03 13.88 -8.13
CA ALA A 95 -1.58 14.01 -8.21
C ALA A 95 -1.13 15.46 -8.43
N ALA A 96 -1.84 16.21 -9.26
CA ALA A 96 -1.58 17.64 -9.48
C ALA A 96 -1.81 18.44 -8.18
N LEU A 97 -2.94 18.24 -7.50
CA LEU A 97 -3.22 18.88 -6.21
C LEU A 97 -2.16 18.55 -5.16
N MET A 98 -1.78 17.29 -5.03
CA MET A 98 -0.73 16.86 -4.09
C MET A 98 0.62 17.53 -4.37
N LYS A 99 0.95 17.75 -5.64
CA LYS A 99 2.17 18.47 -6.04
C LYS A 99 2.09 19.94 -5.59
N ASP A 100 0.97 20.60 -5.85
CA ASP A 100 0.78 22.01 -5.51
C ASP A 100 0.78 22.24 -3.99
N MET A 101 0.25 21.27 -3.21
CA MET A 101 0.23 21.32 -1.75
C MET A 101 1.64 21.47 -1.11
N GLN A 102 2.70 21.12 -1.82
CA GLN A 102 4.07 21.24 -1.29
C GLN A 102 4.45 22.70 -1.01
N THR A 103 3.92 23.64 -1.78
CA THR A 103 4.21 25.08 -1.67
C THR A 103 3.11 25.88 -0.95
N MET A 104 1.99 25.25 -0.59
CA MET A 104 0.84 25.91 0.02
C MET A 104 1.03 26.18 1.51
N SER A 105 0.31 27.16 2.04
CA SER A 105 0.17 27.42 3.48
C SER A 105 -0.67 26.31 4.18
N GLY A 106 -0.62 26.26 5.51
CA GLY A 106 -1.35 25.24 6.28
C GLY A 106 -2.85 25.18 5.98
N ILE A 107 -3.52 26.33 5.93
CA ILE A 107 -4.98 26.40 5.64
C ILE A 107 -5.30 26.00 4.19
N GLN A 108 -4.42 26.39 3.24
CA GLN A 108 -4.58 25.98 1.85
C GLN A 108 -4.41 24.47 1.67
N ARG A 109 -3.45 23.86 2.40
CA ARG A 109 -3.29 22.38 2.41
C ARG A 109 -4.54 21.68 2.93
N LEU A 110 -5.15 22.20 4.00
CA LEU A 110 -6.39 21.66 4.54
C LEU A 110 -7.53 21.75 3.52
N ALA A 111 -7.72 22.91 2.89
CA ALA A 111 -8.71 23.09 1.84
C ALA A 111 -8.47 22.13 0.66
N SER A 112 -7.21 21.98 0.23
CA SER A 112 -6.85 21.04 -0.84
C SER A 112 -7.10 19.58 -0.45
N LEU A 113 -6.88 19.20 0.80
CA LEU A 113 -7.21 17.86 1.29
C LEU A 113 -8.72 17.58 1.22
N LEU A 114 -9.56 18.55 1.59
CA LEU A 114 -11.01 18.44 1.44
C LEU A 114 -11.43 18.35 -0.03
N THR A 115 -10.77 19.12 -0.91
CA THR A 115 -10.99 19.03 -2.37
C THR A 115 -10.59 17.63 -2.90
N ILE A 116 -9.53 17.03 -2.40
CA ILE A 116 -9.15 15.64 -2.76
C ILE A 116 -10.24 14.66 -2.34
N PHE A 117 -10.80 14.80 -1.13
CA PHE A 117 -11.92 13.95 -0.69
C PHE A 117 -13.15 14.13 -1.56
N ASP A 118 -13.52 15.37 -1.91
CA ASP A 118 -14.63 15.64 -2.80
C ASP A 118 -14.47 14.96 -4.17
N ILE A 119 -13.28 15.08 -4.77
CA ILE A 119 -12.95 14.42 -6.04
C ILE A 119 -13.05 12.89 -5.91
N LEU A 120 -12.58 12.32 -4.80
CA LEU A 120 -12.64 10.86 -4.56
C LEU A 120 -14.08 10.38 -4.35
N CYS A 121 -14.88 11.12 -3.59
CA CYS A 121 -16.30 10.79 -3.34
C CYS A 121 -17.13 10.83 -4.63
N ALA A 122 -16.81 11.75 -5.55
CA ALA A 122 -17.49 11.87 -6.83
C ALA A 122 -17.01 10.88 -7.91
N SER A 123 -16.02 10.01 -7.61
CA SER A 123 -15.36 9.16 -8.60
C SER A 123 -15.55 7.68 -8.32
N ASN A 124 -15.66 6.90 -9.42
CA ASN A 124 -15.59 5.44 -9.40
C ASN A 124 -14.27 4.92 -10.04
N GLU A 125 -13.29 5.80 -10.30
CA GLU A 125 -12.01 5.43 -10.90
C GLU A 125 -11.03 4.90 -9.84
N TYR A 126 -11.42 3.85 -9.13
CA TYR A 126 -10.57 3.18 -8.14
C TYR A 126 -10.79 1.67 -8.13
N GLU A 127 -9.84 0.94 -7.57
CA GLU A 127 -9.95 -0.48 -7.25
C GLU A 127 -9.53 -0.70 -5.79
N LEU A 128 -10.28 -1.57 -5.09
CA LEU A 128 -9.90 -2.01 -3.75
C LEU A 128 -8.81 -3.06 -3.84
N LEU A 129 -7.83 -2.98 -2.95
CA LEU A 129 -6.67 -3.86 -2.94
C LEU A 129 -6.89 -5.06 -2.03
N ALA A 130 -7.02 -4.86 -0.73
CA ALA A 130 -7.24 -5.95 0.20
C ALA A 130 -8.64 -6.59 0.03
N SER A 131 -8.69 -7.91 0.14
CA SER A 131 -9.94 -8.66 0.00
C SER A 131 -10.94 -8.31 1.11
N PRO A 132 -12.26 -8.46 0.87
CA PRO A 132 -13.28 -8.24 1.91
C PRO A 132 -13.11 -9.13 3.15
N GLY A 133 -12.50 -10.31 2.99
CA GLY A 133 -12.23 -11.24 4.08
C GLY A 133 -11.07 -10.81 4.97
N TYR A 134 -10.14 -10.00 4.47
CA TYR A 134 -8.95 -9.59 5.18
C TYR A 134 -9.26 -8.79 6.44
N LEU A 135 -10.19 -7.84 6.38
CA LEU A 135 -10.55 -6.98 7.51
C LEU A 135 -11.28 -7.70 8.65
N LYS A 136 -11.91 -8.86 8.38
CA LYS A 136 -12.68 -9.60 9.39
C LYS A 136 -11.81 -10.36 10.41
N HIS A 137 -10.53 -10.56 10.11
CA HIS A 137 -9.66 -11.47 10.87
C HIS A 137 -8.51 -10.82 11.63
N GLY A 138 -8.57 -9.53 11.88
CA GLY A 138 -7.75 -8.88 12.89
C GLY A 138 -6.45 -8.26 12.40
N LEU A 139 -6.34 -7.00 12.70
CA LEU A 139 -5.21 -6.09 12.44
C LEU A 139 -4.08 -6.21 13.49
N LEU A 140 -4.05 -7.29 14.28
CA LEU A 140 -3.15 -7.40 15.42
C LEU A 140 -1.85 -8.13 15.07
N ASP A 141 -0.74 -7.44 15.21
CA ASP A 141 0.64 -7.97 15.34
C ASP A 141 1.38 -8.41 14.05
N CYS A 142 0.92 -8.01 12.85
CA CYS A 142 1.53 -8.48 11.60
C CYS A 142 2.70 -7.64 11.05
N SER A 143 2.82 -6.36 11.41
CA SER A 143 3.63 -5.43 10.59
C SER A 143 5.14 -5.68 10.62
N ASP A 144 5.72 -6.03 11.77
CA ASP A 144 7.18 -6.12 11.91
C ASP A 144 7.78 -7.43 11.39
N LYS A 145 7.14 -8.56 11.69
CA LYS A 145 7.62 -9.90 11.27
C LYS A 145 7.55 -10.06 9.75
N PHE A 146 6.47 -9.58 9.14
CA PHE A 146 6.29 -9.66 7.69
C PHE A 146 7.16 -8.69 6.92
N SER A 147 7.42 -7.51 7.45
CA SER A 147 8.41 -6.60 6.85
C SER A 147 9.78 -7.28 6.73
N LYS A 148 10.19 -8.05 7.74
CA LYS A 148 11.44 -8.83 7.73
C LYS A 148 11.40 -9.96 6.69
N VAL A 149 10.31 -10.71 6.61
CA VAL A 149 10.13 -11.78 5.61
C VAL A 149 10.15 -11.21 4.19
N ASN A 150 9.44 -10.13 3.94
CA ASN A 150 9.42 -9.49 2.64
C ASN A 150 10.80 -8.94 2.25
N ALA A 151 11.48 -8.26 3.18
CA ALA A 151 12.85 -7.79 2.94
C ALA A 151 13.82 -8.95 2.63
N TYR A 152 13.62 -10.11 3.27
CA TYR A 152 14.39 -11.31 2.97
C TYR A 152 14.12 -11.84 1.57
N ILE A 153 12.84 -11.99 1.19
CA ILE A 153 12.44 -12.44 -0.16
C ILE A 153 13.05 -11.54 -1.24
N LEU A 154 12.98 -10.22 -1.06
CA LEU A 154 13.46 -9.27 -2.05
C LEU A 154 14.99 -9.20 -2.17
N ARG A 155 15.72 -9.62 -1.15
CA ARG A 155 17.17 -9.73 -1.21
C ARG A 155 17.66 -11.04 -1.81
N ASN A 156 16.81 -12.07 -1.81
CA ASN A 156 17.19 -13.43 -2.16
C ASN A 156 16.29 -14.03 -3.27
N PHE A 157 15.51 -13.22 -3.99
CA PHE A 157 14.54 -13.71 -5.00
C PHE A 157 15.19 -14.40 -6.20
N ASP A 158 16.50 -14.23 -6.39
CA ASP A 158 17.33 -14.87 -7.39
C ASP A 158 17.84 -16.28 -6.97
N HIS A 159 17.50 -16.71 -5.76
CA HIS A 159 17.83 -18.01 -5.20
C HIS A 159 16.56 -18.76 -4.76
N ASP A 160 16.69 -20.07 -4.53
CA ASP A 160 15.60 -20.86 -3.99
C ASP A 160 15.35 -20.50 -2.53
N ILE A 161 14.24 -19.87 -2.26
CA ILE A 161 13.82 -19.49 -0.90
C ILE A 161 13.00 -20.63 -0.29
N THR A 162 13.48 -21.16 0.83
CA THR A 162 12.82 -22.27 1.54
C THR A 162 11.91 -21.80 2.67
N LEU A 163 10.91 -22.62 3.02
CA LEU A 163 10.03 -22.39 4.17
C LEU A 163 10.80 -22.31 5.50
N ASN A 164 11.89 -23.05 5.63
CA ASN A 164 12.72 -23.04 6.84
C ASN A 164 13.41 -21.69 7.03
N GLU A 165 13.95 -21.12 5.98
CA GLU A 165 14.60 -19.81 6.01
C GLU A 165 13.63 -18.70 6.40
N VAL A 166 12.48 -18.62 5.75
CA VAL A 166 11.50 -17.56 6.05
C VAL A 166 10.84 -17.71 7.41
N ALA A 167 10.60 -18.94 7.86
CA ALA A 167 10.14 -19.19 9.22
C ALA A 167 11.17 -18.76 10.27
N SER A 168 12.46 -19.00 10.01
CA SER A 168 13.56 -18.52 10.84
C SER A 168 13.62 -16.99 10.88
N VAL A 169 13.50 -16.32 9.73
CA VAL A 169 13.44 -14.84 9.64
C VAL A 169 12.26 -14.27 10.43
N ALA A 170 11.11 -14.96 10.40
CA ALA A 170 9.93 -14.59 11.19
C ALA A 170 10.05 -14.96 12.68
N ASN A 171 11.14 -15.66 13.07
CA ASN A 171 11.32 -16.25 14.41
C ASN A 171 10.14 -17.16 14.81
N MET A 172 9.78 -18.10 13.92
CA MET A 172 8.68 -19.04 14.09
C MET A 172 9.08 -20.47 13.68
N ALA A 173 8.43 -21.47 14.27
CA ALA A 173 8.48 -22.82 13.72
C ALA A 173 7.76 -22.86 12.36
N VAL A 174 8.20 -23.72 11.42
CA VAL A 174 7.65 -23.79 10.06
C VAL A 174 6.13 -23.98 10.06
N SER A 175 5.62 -24.88 10.88
CA SER A 175 4.17 -25.13 10.97
C SER A 175 3.40 -23.90 11.47
N THR A 176 3.95 -23.20 12.48
CA THR A 176 3.38 -21.96 13.02
C THR A 176 3.39 -20.88 11.96
N PHE A 177 4.51 -20.72 11.23
CA PHE A 177 4.64 -19.75 10.15
C PHE A 177 3.63 -20.01 9.02
N CYS A 178 3.49 -21.27 8.56
CA CYS A 178 2.55 -21.62 7.50
C CYS A 178 1.10 -21.32 7.89
N ASN A 179 0.69 -21.70 9.11
CA ASN A 179 -0.65 -21.44 9.61
C ASN A 179 -0.91 -19.94 9.77
N TYR A 180 0.02 -19.23 10.41
CA TYR A 180 -0.03 -17.80 10.59
C TYR A 180 -0.11 -17.07 9.23
N PHE A 181 0.74 -17.46 8.26
CA PHE A 181 0.75 -16.88 6.94
C PHE A 181 -0.59 -17.08 6.22
N LYS A 182 -1.10 -18.32 6.20
CA LYS A 182 -2.38 -18.66 5.57
C LYS A 182 -3.57 -17.95 6.22
N GLU A 183 -3.54 -17.79 7.54
CA GLU A 183 -4.58 -17.08 8.29
C GLU A 183 -4.64 -15.61 7.93
N HIS A 184 -3.46 -14.95 7.80
CA HIS A 184 -3.36 -13.51 7.59
C HIS A 184 -3.40 -13.10 6.12
N TYR A 185 -2.85 -13.92 5.21
CA TYR A 185 -2.77 -13.61 3.77
C TYR A 185 -3.76 -14.39 2.91
N ARG A 186 -4.50 -15.33 3.50
CA ARG A 186 -5.50 -16.19 2.81
C ARG A 186 -4.95 -16.99 1.63
N VAL A 187 -3.64 -16.99 1.46
CA VAL A 187 -2.91 -17.82 0.51
C VAL A 187 -1.78 -18.54 1.24
N THR A 188 -1.26 -19.61 0.68
CA THR A 188 -0.06 -20.24 1.22
C THR A 188 1.17 -19.38 0.97
N PHE A 189 2.21 -19.54 1.78
CA PHE A 189 3.48 -18.82 1.54
C PHE A 189 4.06 -19.13 0.16
N VAL A 190 3.94 -20.36 -0.32
CA VAL A 190 4.44 -20.76 -1.65
C VAL A 190 3.69 -20.04 -2.77
N GLU A 191 2.36 -19.94 -2.68
CA GLU A 191 1.55 -19.16 -3.64
C GLU A 191 1.93 -17.68 -3.62
N TYR A 192 2.15 -17.14 -2.43
CA TYR A 192 2.61 -15.77 -2.23
C TYR A 192 3.98 -15.55 -2.87
N LEU A 193 4.96 -16.39 -2.53
CA LEU A 193 6.32 -16.30 -3.05
C LEU A 193 6.34 -16.36 -4.58
N ASN A 194 5.57 -17.29 -5.16
CA ASN A 194 5.45 -17.41 -6.62
C ASN A 194 4.87 -16.14 -7.27
N LYS A 195 3.86 -15.51 -6.64
CA LYS A 195 3.32 -14.23 -7.13
C LYS A 195 4.36 -13.10 -7.07
N VAL A 196 5.11 -13.00 -5.97
CA VAL A 196 6.17 -11.99 -5.81
C VAL A 196 7.27 -12.21 -6.84
N ILE A 197 7.78 -13.43 -6.96
CA ILE A 197 8.84 -13.77 -7.93
C ILE A 197 8.35 -13.55 -9.35
N HIS A 198 7.13 -13.97 -9.69
CA HIS A 198 6.57 -13.75 -11.03
C HIS A 198 6.46 -12.24 -11.35
N SER A 199 6.02 -11.42 -10.38
CA SER A 199 5.96 -9.97 -10.55
C SER A 199 7.35 -9.36 -10.77
N LEU A 200 8.37 -9.85 -10.07
CA LEU A 200 9.75 -9.38 -10.22
C LEU A 200 10.39 -9.81 -11.55
N LEU A 201 10.09 -11.03 -12.01
CA LEU A 201 10.65 -11.57 -13.26
C LEU A 201 9.98 -11.02 -14.53
N THR A 202 8.69 -10.67 -14.48
CA THR A 202 7.99 -10.06 -15.62
C THR A 202 8.52 -8.67 -15.95
N VAL A 203 9.05 -7.97 -14.96
CA VAL A 203 9.64 -6.63 -15.12
C VAL A 203 11.08 -6.68 -15.65
N SER A 204 11.78 -7.78 -15.42
CA SER A 204 13.18 -7.96 -15.90
C SER A 204 13.26 -8.22 -17.40
N LYS A 205 12.14 -8.33 -18.14
CA LYS A 205 12.08 -8.64 -19.57
C LYS A 205 11.69 -7.45 -20.48
N HIS A 206 11.58 -6.28 -19.92
CA HIS A 206 11.40 -5.01 -20.64
C HIS A 206 12.49 -4.02 -20.18
#